data_261697c3e59d27d67a1d78d4d551f1c0
#
_entry.id   261697c3e59d27d67a1d78d4d551f1c0
#
_cell.length_a   1.000
_cell.length_b   1.000
_cell.length_c   1.000
_cell.angle_alpha   90.00
_cell.angle_beta   90.00
_cell.angle_gamma   90.00
#
_symmetry.space_group_name_H-M   'P 1'
#
loop_
_entity.id
_entity.type
_entity.pdbx_description
1 polymer ?
#
loop_
_entity_poly.entity_id
_entity_poly.type
_entity_poly.pdbx_seq_one_letter_code
_entity_poly.pdbx_strand_id
1 'polypeptide(L)'
;MLAYSLVQQMVPGTRHRISPRLLPVCITISLMIAMVLLFQFQYERNFWRNAWACIRAGTPFGVLAAVPVWLVLRRGAILSPALTGAATGLFAGLVGTSVLEIHCPNLDAWHILVSHLGVAVLCTLAGLVIGLVIERKIYAVDPY
;
A
#
# COMPACT_ATOMS: atom_id res chain seq x y z
N MET A 1 13.22 2.89 0.14
CA MET A 1 12.75 4.29 0.23
C MET A 1 11.51 4.44 1.12
N LEU A 2 10.42 3.66 0.94
CA LEU A 2 9.21 3.76 1.78
C LEU A 2 9.49 3.54 3.27
N ALA A 3 10.23 2.50 3.64
CA ALA A 3 10.60 2.22 5.03
C ALA A 3 11.40 3.39 5.66
N TYR A 4 12.32 3.97 4.89
CA TYR A 4 13.07 5.14 5.34
C TYR A 4 12.17 6.36 5.55
N SER A 5 11.23 6.61 4.65
CA SER A 5 10.24 7.69 4.78
C SER A 5 9.34 7.50 6.01
N LEU A 6 8.95 6.25 6.31
CA LEU A 6 8.17 5.92 7.51
C LEU A 6 8.96 6.21 8.79
N VAL A 7 10.22 5.81 8.84
CA VAL A 7 11.09 6.08 10.00
C VAL A 7 11.32 7.58 10.19
N GLN A 8 11.52 8.34 9.11
CA GLN A 8 11.69 9.78 9.19
C GLN A 8 10.46 10.51 9.73
N GLN A 9 9.25 10.00 9.48
CA GLN A 9 8.02 10.58 10.05
C GLN A 9 7.93 10.46 11.57
N MET A 10 8.76 9.61 12.19
CA MET A 10 8.82 9.45 13.64
C MET A 10 9.77 10.44 14.33
N VAL A 11 10.58 11.16 13.55
CA VAL A 11 11.57 12.11 14.09
C VAL A 11 11.10 13.56 13.87
N PRO A 12 10.75 14.29 14.94
CA PRO A 12 10.35 15.70 14.84
C PRO A 12 11.46 16.56 14.20
N GLY A 13 11.09 17.47 13.31
CA GLY A 13 12.01 18.43 12.70
C GLY A 13 12.80 17.93 11.49
N THR A 14 12.61 16.69 11.05
CA THR A 14 13.23 16.21 9.80
C THR A 14 12.62 16.89 8.58
N ARG A 15 13.47 17.48 7.73
CA ARG A 15 13.05 18.04 6.43
C ARG A 15 13.03 16.91 5.40
N HIS A 16 11.86 16.59 4.88
CA HIS A 16 11.72 15.63 3.79
C HIS A 16 12.15 16.27 2.46
N ARG A 17 13.10 15.65 1.74
CA ARG A 17 13.46 16.05 0.37
C ARG A 17 12.31 15.86 -0.61
N ILE A 18 11.49 14.84 -0.37
CA ILE A 18 10.29 14.54 -1.16
C ILE A 18 9.11 14.59 -0.21
N SER A 19 8.06 15.30 -0.58
CA SER A 19 6.84 15.34 0.23
C SER A 19 6.31 13.92 0.46
N PRO A 20 6.14 13.47 1.71
CA PRO A 20 5.63 12.12 2.00
C PRO A 20 4.21 11.89 1.43
N ARG A 21 3.50 12.96 1.08
CA ARG A 21 2.19 12.89 0.42
C ARG A 21 2.30 12.53 -1.06
N LEU A 22 3.37 12.97 -1.74
CA LEU A 22 3.57 12.73 -3.17
C LEU A 22 4.20 11.35 -3.45
N LEU A 23 4.98 10.81 -2.52
CA LEU A 23 5.69 9.56 -2.71
C LEU A 23 4.78 8.37 -3.11
N PRO A 24 3.68 8.06 -2.38
CA PRO A 24 2.79 6.98 -2.77
C PRO A 24 2.12 7.22 -4.12
N VAL A 25 1.76 8.46 -4.42
CA VAL A 25 1.14 8.83 -5.71
C VAL A 25 2.12 8.62 -6.85
N CYS A 26 3.36 9.09 -6.73
CA CYS A 26 4.39 8.90 -7.75
C CYS A 26 4.71 7.42 -7.99
N ILE A 27 4.81 6.62 -6.94
CA ILE A 27 5.05 5.17 -7.06
C ILE A 27 3.89 4.50 -7.79
N THR A 28 2.64 4.79 -7.41
CA THR A 28 1.46 4.20 -8.04
C THR A 28 1.37 4.57 -9.52
N ILE A 29 1.57 5.85 -9.87
CA ILE A 29 1.56 6.31 -11.27
C ILE A 29 2.68 5.64 -12.07
N SER A 30 3.90 5.53 -11.52
CA SER A 30 5.01 4.88 -12.19
C SER A 30 4.75 3.41 -12.47
N LEU A 31 4.16 2.69 -11.51
CA LEU A 31 3.76 1.28 -11.68
C LEU A 31 2.67 1.15 -12.75
N MET A 32 1.66 2.04 -12.76
CA MET A 32 0.62 2.04 -13.79
C MET A 32 1.19 2.26 -15.20
N ILE A 33 2.08 3.24 -15.35
CA ILE A 33 2.74 3.52 -16.64
C ILE A 33 3.59 2.31 -17.07
N ALA A 34 4.37 1.73 -16.17
CA ALA A 34 5.19 0.56 -16.48
C ALA A 34 4.32 -0.62 -16.95
N MET A 35 3.18 -0.86 -16.30
CA MET A 35 2.23 -1.90 -16.70
C MET A 35 1.67 -1.67 -18.10
N VAL A 36 1.26 -0.44 -18.41
CA VAL A 36 0.71 -0.10 -19.73
C VAL A 36 1.77 -0.25 -20.84
N LEU A 37 3.04 0.08 -20.55
CA LEU A 37 4.11 0.02 -21.55
C LEU A 37 4.68 -1.40 -21.76
N LEU A 38 4.66 -2.25 -20.73
CA LEU A 38 5.34 -3.55 -20.77
C LEU A 38 4.43 -4.72 -21.15
N PHE A 39 3.11 -4.59 -21.00
CA PHE A 39 2.18 -5.70 -21.17
C PHE A 39 1.17 -5.46 -22.29
N GLN A 40 0.76 -6.55 -22.97
CA GLN A 40 -0.35 -6.53 -23.92
C GLN A 40 -1.67 -6.72 -23.18
N PHE A 41 -2.70 -6.01 -23.62
CA PHE A 41 -4.02 -6.06 -23.00
C PHE A 41 -4.93 -7.06 -23.73
N GLN A 42 -5.17 -8.20 -23.11
CA GLN A 42 -6.13 -9.20 -23.56
C GLN A 42 -7.20 -9.40 -22.50
N TYR A 43 -8.46 -9.54 -22.89
CA TYR A 43 -9.56 -9.72 -21.95
C TYR A 43 -9.98 -11.19 -21.89
N GLU A 44 -9.77 -11.84 -20.75
CA GLU A 44 -10.15 -13.21 -20.51
C GLU A 44 -11.64 -13.38 -20.18
N ARG A 45 -12.25 -14.48 -20.66
CA ARG A 45 -13.66 -14.80 -20.39
C ARG A 45 -13.99 -14.92 -18.89
N ASN A 46 -13.05 -15.35 -18.05
CA ASN A 46 -13.22 -15.52 -16.61
C ASN A 46 -12.46 -14.47 -15.80
N PHE A 47 -12.21 -13.30 -16.36
CA PHE A 47 -11.40 -12.24 -15.80
C PHE A 47 -11.71 -11.95 -14.32
N TRP A 48 -12.96 -11.63 -14.00
CA TRP A 48 -13.35 -11.26 -12.63
C TRP A 48 -13.15 -12.37 -11.60
N ARG A 49 -13.41 -13.61 -11.97
CA ARG A 49 -13.20 -14.75 -11.07
C ARG A 49 -11.71 -14.93 -10.76
N ASN A 50 -10.85 -14.83 -11.78
CA ASN A 50 -9.41 -14.97 -11.64
C ASN A 50 -8.81 -13.79 -10.90
N ALA A 51 -9.22 -12.56 -11.21
CA ALA A 51 -8.79 -11.35 -10.52
C ALA A 51 -9.13 -11.39 -9.03
N TRP A 52 -10.35 -11.78 -8.68
CA TRP A 52 -10.78 -11.88 -7.29
C TRP A 52 -10.05 -12.97 -6.51
N ALA A 53 -9.75 -14.10 -7.15
CA ALA A 53 -8.93 -15.16 -6.54
C ALA A 53 -7.52 -14.65 -6.19
N CYS A 54 -6.86 -13.90 -7.08
CA CYS A 54 -5.55 -13.32 -6.82
C CYS A 54 -5.59 -12.23 -5.73
N ILE A 55 -6.58 -11.35 -5.74
CA ILE A 55 -6.75 -10.35 -4.66
C ILE A 55 -6.86 -11.05 -3.31
N ARG A 56 -7.69 -12.10 -3.21
CA ARG A 56 -7.86 -12.88 -1.98
C ARG A 56 -6.59 -13.63 -1.57
N ALA A 57 -5.78 -14.06 -2.52
CA ALA A 57 -4.51 -14.73 -2.24
C ALA A 57 -3.42 -13.73 -1.81
N GLY A 58 -3.30 -12.56 -2.46
CA GLY A 58 -2.25 -11.57 -2.18
C GLY A 58 -2.48 -10.77 -0.90
N THR A 59 -3.74 -10.46 -0.58
CA THR A 59 -4.09 -9.63 0.59
C THR A 59 -3.56 -10.19 1.93
N PRO A 60 -3.65 -11.49 2.26
CA PRO A 60 -3.11 -12.05 3.49
C PRO A 60 -1.60 -11.82 3.63
N PHE A 61 -0.82 -11.93 2.57
CA PHE A 61 0.62 -11.68 2.60
C PHE A 61 0.92 -10.20 2.86
N GLY A 62 0.12 -9.30 2.30
CA GLY A 62 0.18 -7.88 2.63
C GLY A 62 -0.12 -7.61 4.10
N VAL A 63 -1.18 -8.21 4.64
CA VAL A 63 -1.52 -8.08 6.06
C VAL A 63 -0.40 -8.62 6.97
N LEU A 64 0.17 -9.77 6.64
CA LEU A 64 1.32 -10.33 7.39
C LEU A 64 2.52 -9.39 7.36
N ALA A 65 2.80 -8.74 6.22
CA ALA A 65 3.87 -7.75 6.12
C ALA A 65 3.59 -6.46 6.91
N ALA A 66 2.33 -6.08 7.09
CA ALA A 66 1.95 -4.91 7.89
C ALA A 66 2.23 -5.10 9.39
N VAL A 67 2.18 -6.34 9.91
CA VAL A 67 2.35 -6.64 11.35
C VAL A 67 3.70 -6.15 11.89
N PRO A 68 4.87 -6.52 11.34
CA PRO A 68 6.15 -6.06 11.86
C PRO A 68 6.28 -4.53 11.75
N VAL A 69 5.77 -3.92 10.68
CA VAL A 69 5.77 -2.46 10.54
C VAL A 69 4.96 -1.82 11.66
N TRP A 70 3.76 -2.32 11.92
CA TRP A 70 2.92 -1.86 13.02
C TRP A 70 3.61 -2.00 14.38
N LEU A 71 4.28 -3.13 14.63
CA LEU A 71 4.99 -3.37 15.90
C LEU A 71 6.13 -2.37 16.13
N VAL A 72 6.79 -1.93 15.06
CA VAL A 72 7.82 -0.88 15.13
C VAL A 72 7.17 0.48 15.35
N LEU A 73 6.16 0.83 14.54
CA LEU A 73 5.52 2.14 14.58
C LEU A 73 4.84 2.45 15.92
N ARG A 74 4.21 1.45 16.55
CA ARG A 74 3.55 1.63 17.85
C ARG A 74 4.49 2.00 19.00
N ARG A 75 5.81 1.85 18.80
CA ARG A 75 6.84 2.22 19.79
C ARG A 75 7.36 3.64 19.62
N GLY A 76 6.99 4.32 18.54
CA GLY A 76 7.42 5.67 18.23
C GLY A 76 6.30 6.71 18.30
N ALA A 77 6.64 7.97 18.25
CA ALA A 77 5.68 9.07 18.13
C ALA A 77 5.23 9.20 16.67
N ILE A 78 3.97 8.91 16.40
CA ILE A 78 3.37 9.05 15.07
C ILE A 78 2.82 10.46 14.92
N LEU A 79 3.48 11.31 14.13
CA LEU A 79 3.09 12.71 13.91
C LEU A 79 1.88 12.85 12.97
N SER A 80 1.68 11.90 12.06
CA SER A 80 0.55 11.88 11.12
C SER A 80 0.06 10.46 10.94
N PRO A 81 -0.92 10.02 11.74
CA PRO A 81 -1.44 8.67 11.68
C PRO A 81 -2.01 8.29 10.30
N ALA A 82 -2.71 9.22 9.63
CA ALA A 82 -3.29 8.99 8.31
C ALA A 82 -2.22 8.69 7.24
N LEU A 83 -1.15 9.51 7.18
CA LEU A 83 -0.06 9.30 6.21
C LEU A 83 0.76 8.06 6.54
N THR A 84 1.01 7.82 7.82
CA THR A 84 1.73 6.63 8.29
C THR A 84 0.94 5.36 7.95
N GLY A 85 -0.38 5.38 8.17
CA GLY A 85 -1.27 4.30 7.80
C GLY A 85 -1.26 4.03 6.29
N ALA A 86 -1.39 5.07 5.47
CA ALA A 86 -1.35 4.95 4.01
C ALA A 86 -0.01 4.38 3.52
N ALA A 87 1.12 4.87 4.04
CA ALA A 87 2.44 4.39 3.66
C ALA A 87 2.70 2.95 4.11
N THR A 88 2.23 2.57 5.31
CA THR A 88 2.27 1.20 5.81
C THR A 88 1.43 0.27 4.93
N GLY A 89 0.21 0.69 4.58
CA GLY A 89 -0.68 -0.04 3.68
C GLY A 89 -0.07 -0.22 2.29
N LEU A 90 0.55 0.84 1.73
CA LEU A 90 1.24 0.74 0.44
C LEU A 90 2.41 -0.26 0.50
N PHE A 91 3.25 -0.19 1.53
CA PHE A 91 4.33 -1.14 1.71
C PHE A 91 3.80 -2.58 1.82
N ALA A 92 2.80 -2.80 2.64
CA ALA A 92 2.15 -4.10 2.81
C ALA A 92 1.56 -4.61 1.49
N GLY A 93 0.85 -3.75 0.77
CA GLY A 93 0.26 -4.08 -0.53
C GLY A 93 1.31 -4.42 -1.59
N LEU A 94 2.44 -3.71 -1.63
CA LEU A 94 3.55 -4.03 -2.53
C LEU A 94 4.18 -5.39 -2.21
N VAL A 95 4.30 -5.78 -0.94
CA VAL A 95 4.74 -7.13 -0.57
C VAL A 95 3.74 -8.17 -1.06
N GLY A 96 2.44 -7.97 -0.85
CA GLY A 96 1.39 -8.86 -1.35
C GLY A 96 1.42 -8.99 -2.87
N THR A 97 1.59 -7.89 -3.59
CA THR A 97 1.76 -7.85 -5.05
C THR A 97 3.00 -8.64 -5.48
N SER A 98 4.14 -8.45 -4.82
CA SER A 98 5.38 -9.17 -5.16
C SER A 98 5.23 -10.68 -5.02
N VAL A 99 4.49 -11.14 -4.01
CA VAL A 99 4.19 -12.58 -3.85
C VAL A 99 3.31 -13.08 -5.00
N LEU A 100 2.33 -12.29 -5.44
CA LEU A 100 1.49 -12.64 -6.58
C LEU A 100 2.28 -12.72 -7.88
N GLU A 101 3.23 -11.82 -8.13
CA GLU A 101 4.10 -11.83 -9.32
C GLU A 101 4.91 -13.14 -9.42
N ILE A 102 5.30 -13.71 -8.30
CA ILE A 102 6.04 -14.97 -8.26
C ILE A 102 5.11 -16.20 -8.41
N HIS A 103 3.87 -16.09 -7.94
CA HIS A 103 2.98 -17.25 -7.78
C HIS A 103 1.85 -17.33 -8.80
N CYS A 104 1.44 -16.22 -9.39
CA CYS A 104 0.35 -16.17 -10.36
C CYS A 104 0.85 -16.53 -11.75
N PRO A 105 0.33 -17.60 -12.39
CA PRO A 105 0.73 -18.00 -13.74
C PRO A 105 0.13 -17.10 -14.83
N ASN A 106 -0.82 -16.23 -14.49
CA ASN A 106 -1.50 -15.37 -15.45
C ASN A 106 -0.74 -14.04 -15.61
N LEU A 107 -0.12 -13.88 -16.77
CA LEU A 107 0.67 -12.70 -17.15
C LEU A 107 -0.12 -11.71 -18.03
N ASP A 108 -1.45 -11.85 -18.12
CA ASP A 108 -2.28 -10.87 -18.83
C ASP A 108 -2.27 -9.50 -18.13
N ALA A 109 -2.09 -8.47 -18.92
CA ALA A 109 -1.93 -7.09 -18.41
C ALA A 109 -3.14 -6.61 -17.59
N TRP A 110 -4.36 -6.89 -18.06
CA TRP A 110 -5.57 -6.53 -17.32
C TRP A 110 -5.66 -7.26 -15.99
N HIS A 111 -5.27 -8.55 -15.98
CA HIS A 111 -5.25 -9.34 -14.76
C HIS A 111 -4.25 -8.76 -13.76
N ILE A 112 -3.01 -8.49 -14.18
CA ILE A 112 -1.97 -7.92 -13.32
C ILE A 112 -2.39 -6.53 -12.82
N LEU A 113 -2.89 -5.67 -13.72
CA LEU A 113 -3.28 -4.31 -13.37
C LEU A 113 -4.41 -4.28 -12.32
N VAL A 114 -5.44 -5.10 -12.51
CA VAL A 114 -6.62 -5.08 -11.63
C VAL A 114 -6.41 -5.88 -10.37
N SER A 115 -5.82 -7.08 -10.46
CA SER A 115 -5.67 -7.95 -9.29
C SER A 115 -4.41 -7.66 -8.48
N HIS A 116 -3.24 -7.57 -9.11
CA HIS A 116 -2.00 -7.38 -8.37
C HIS A 116 -1.87 -5.94 -7.86
N LEU A 117 -2.04 -4.94 -8.74
CA LEU A 117 -2.05 -3.54 -8.32
C LEU A 117 -3.25 -3.24 -7.42
N GLY A 118 -4.38 -3.92 -7.64
CA GLY A 118 -5.56 -3.85 -6.78
C GLY A 118 -5.26 -4.18 -5.32
N VAL A 119 -4.39 -5.16 -5.03
CA VAL A 119 -3.94 -5.48 -3.66
C VAL A 119 -3.20 -4.29 -3.05
N ALA A 120 -2.29 -3.65 -3.79
CA ALA A 120 -1.56 -2.48 -3.30
C ALA A 120 -2.50 -1.31 -3.00
N VAL A 121 -3.47 -1.04 -3.88
CA VAL A 121 -4.48 0.01 -3.68
C VAL A 121 -5.37 -0.29 -2.48
N LEU A 122 -5.89 -1.50 -2.37
CA LEU A 122 -6.76 -1.90 -1.25
C LEU A 122 -6.05 -1.79 0.09
N CYS A 123 -4.82 -2.29 0.19
CA CYS A 123 -4.02 -2.19 1.42
C CYS A 123 -3.70 -0.72 1.76
N THR A 124 -3.41 0.12 0.76
CA THR A 124 -3.16 1.55 0.96
C THR A 124 -4.40 2.26 1.51
N LEU A 125 -5.55 2.02 0.91
CA LEU A 125 -6.81 2.61 1.35
C LEU A 125 -7.21 2.12 2.75
N ALA A 126 -7.06 0.83 3.02
CA ALA A 126 -7.31 0.27 4.35
C ALA A 126 -6.38 0.91 5.41
N GLY A 127 -5.08 1.02 5.11
CA GLY A 127 -4.12 1.68 5.99
C GLY A 127 -4.45 3.17 6.23
N LEU A 128 -4.84 3.89 5.16
CA LEU A 128 -5.29 5.28 5.27
C LEU A 128 -6.52 5.42 6.18
N VAL A 129 -7.53 4.58 5.98
CA VAL A 129 -8.76 4.61 6.80
C VAL A 129 -8.45 4.31 8.25
N ILE A 130 -7.64 3.30 8.55
CA ILE A 130 -7.19 2.98 9.90
C ILE A 130 -6.46 4.18 10.51
N GLY A 131 -5.54 4.78 9.78
CA GLY A 131 -4.80 5.96 10.22
C GLY A 131 -5.70 7.14 10.51
N LEU A 132 -6.70 7.43 9.66
CA LEU A 132 -7.69 8.49 9.88
C LEU A 132 -8.55 8.24 11.12
N VAL A 133 -8.94 7.00 11.36
CA VAL A 133 -9.71 6.63 12.56
C VAL A 133 -8.88 6.85 13.83
N ILE A 134 -7.61 6.47 13.81
CA ILE A 134 -6.68 6.71 14.94
C ILE A 134 -6.50 8.21 15.16
N GLU A 135 -6.27 8.97 14.09
CA GLU A 135 -6.08 10.42 14.13
C GLU A 135 -7.28 11.12 14.77
N ARG A 136 -8.50 10.78 14.35
CA ARG A 136 -9.75 11.32 14.92
C ARG A 136 -9.90 10.99 16.41
N LYS A 137 -9.52 9.79 16.84
CA LYS A 137 -9.58 9.40 18.26
C LYS A 137 -8.61 10.19 19.11
N ILE A 138 -7.39 10.43 18.63
CA ILE A 138 -6.38 11.23 19.33
C ILE A 138 -6.90 12.67 19.55
N TYR A 139 -7.38 13.31 18.47
CA TYR A 139 -7.90 14.70 18.57
C TYR A 139 -9.25 14.81 19.32
N ALA A 140 -10.01 13.73 19.45
CA ALA A 140 -11.25 13.76 20.24
C ALA A 140 -11.00 13.65 21.74
N VAL A 141 -9.84 13.10 22.15
CA VAL A 141 -9.47 12.91 23.57
C VAL A 141 -8.76 14.14 24.13
N ASP A 142 -8.13 14.96 23.29
CA ASP A 142 -7.40 16.18 23.65
C ASP A 142 -8.01 17.42 22.97
N PRO A 143 -9.20 17.89 23.37
CA PRO A 143 -9.71 19.20 22.97
C PRO A 143 -9.12 20.25 23.91
N TYR A 144 -7.87 20.68 23.74
CA TYR A 144 -7.22 21.76 24.51
C TYR A 144 -7.82 22.11 25.86
#